data_b4cc1ebb8564ad9aee47dcfe9d0a1b6b
#
_entry.id   b4cc1ebb8564ad9aee47dcfe9d0a1b6b
#
_cell.length_a   1.000
_cell.length_b   1.000
_cell.length_c   1.000
_cell.angle_alpha   90.00
_cell.angle_beta   90.00
_cell.angle_gamma   90.00
#
_symmetry.space_group_name_H-M   'P 1'
#
loop_
_entity.id
_entity.type
_entity.pdbx_description
1 polymer ?
#
loop_
_entity_poly.entity_id
_entity_poly.type
_entity_poly.pdbx_seq_one_letter_code
_entity_poly.pdbx_strand_id
1 'polypeptide(L)'
;MRSEKKNTGLAAGAVLIAILIIIQIGDSYCSELYDKIQSLFLMDLIMNPLNMSLEDATVMINSVAIPFYAISLISPVFRGMVDYLGKKKVLLINLLLYIPGLLLCMTTRKYIVFLIGNSLISLSTSVDIQYIYIASFIDEKKRATVRGILAAAAALSAASVPVIRKVAITGRPYDYARMYGIGIAITAFVAVIVFIFLPWDKKQTTPEKITQLPTCGNKRNSALIYLYIVIFAWGAGTSGIKFYNEPMITMRFKTDYIINRILFIQPLITIIINIASGIMGDRYQGEKQSVQMWLPPLFR
;
A
#
# COMPACT_ATOMS: atom_id res chain seq x y z
N MET A 1 -1.01 42.41 1.62
CA MET A 1 -1.97 41.48 0.94
C MET A 1 -1.34 40.31 0.18
N ARG A 2 -0.18 40.42 -0.49
CA ARG A 2 0.47 39.29 -1.20
C ARG A 2 1.13 38.26 -0.25
N SER A 3 1.58 38.67 0.94
CA SER A 3 2.24 37.82 1.94
C SER A 3 1.27 36.92 2.71
N GLU A 4 0.07 37.40 3.03
CA GLU A 4 -0.95 36.61 3.74
C GLU A 4 -1.55 35.45 2.91
N LYS A 5 -1.78 35.68 1.60
CA LYS A 5 -2.23 34.64 0.68
C LYS A 5 -1.20 33.50 0.52
N LYS A 6 0.10 33.81 0.66
CA LYS A 6 1.17 32.80 0.55
C LYS A 6 1.24 31.92 1.80
N ASN A 7 0.99 32.49 2.98
CA ASN A 7 1.01 31.76 4.25
C ASN A 7 -0.20 30.83 4.43
N THR A 8 -1.40 31.26 3.98
CA THR A 8 -2.59 30.40 4.03
C THR A 8 -2.49 29.20 3.09
N GLY A 9 -1.85 29.36 1.92
CA GLY A 9 -1.61 28.24 0.99
C GLY A 9 -0.58 27.24 1.52
N LEU A 10 0.44 27.69 2.25
CA LEU A 10 1.48 26.83 2.83
C LEU A 10 0.93 26.00 4.00
N ALA A 11 0.11 26.64 4.86
CA ALA A 11 -0.54 25.94 5.98
C ALA A 11 -1.54 24.88 5.48
N ALA A 12 -2.33 25.16 4.46
CA ALA A 12 -3.24 24.22 3.85
C ALA A 12 -2.51 23.03 3.21
N GLY A 13 -1.36 23.26 2.58
CA GLY A 13 -0.51 22.20 2.02
C GLY A 13 0.06 21.28 3.11
N ALA A 14 0.52 21.82 4.22
CA ALA A 14 1.06 21.03 5.34
C ALA A 14 -0.01 20.17 6.01
N VAL A 15 -1.21 20.71 6.21
CA VAL A 15 -2.36 19.96 6.73
C VAL A 15 -2.74 18.81 5.80
N LEU A 16 -2.78 19.06 4.49
CA LEU A 16 -3.04 17.99 3.52
C LEU A 16 -2.00 16.88 3.60
N ILE A 17 -0.71 17.21 3.65
CA ILE A 17 0.36 16.21 3.77
C ILE A 17 0.20 15.40 5.06
N ALA A 18 -0.11 16.04 6.19
CA ALA A 18 -0.35 15.34 7.45
C ALA A 18 -1.53 14.35 7.35
N ILE A 19 -2.62 14.73 6.70
CA ILE A 19 -3.77 13.84 6.47
C ILE A 19 -3.34 12.67 5.58
N LEU A 20 -2.61 12.91 4.49
CA LEU A 20 -2.14 11.86 3.60
C LEU A 20 -1.19 10.88 4.32
N ILE A 21 -0.34 11.37 5.24
CA ILE A 21 0.50 10.52 6.09
C ILE A 21 -0.37 9.61 6.98
N ILE A 22 -1.40 10.13 7.61
CA ILE A 22 -2.31 9.35 8.46
C ILE A 22 -3.03 8.28 7.64
N ILE A 23 -3.51 8.62 6.44
CA ILE A 23 -4.13 7.67 5.53
C ILE A 23 -3.14 6.59 5.14
N GLN A 24 -1.90 6.96 4.80
CA GLN A 24 -0.85 6.03 4.39
C GLN A 24 -0.48 5.06 5.52
N ILE A 25 -0.39 5.54 6.77
CA ILE A 25 -0.14 4.70 7.94
C ILE A 25 -1.25 3.67 8.11
N GLY A 26 -2.51 4.09 8.05
CA GLY A 26 -3.65 3.19 8.21
C GLY A 26 -3.75 2.16 7.10
N ASP A 27 -3.59 2.58 5.85
CA ASP A 27 -3.60 1.71 4.67
C ASP A 27 -2.47 0.68 4.73
N SER A 28 -1.24 1.11 5.02
CA SER A 28 -0.09 0.23 5.09
C SER A 28 -0.16 -0.75 6.27
N TYR A 29 -0.74 -0.34 7.41
CA TYR A 29 -0.96 -1.27 8.52
C TYR A 29 -1.84 -2.43 8.08
N CYS A 30 -2.97 -2.14 7.45
CA CYS A 30 -3.91 -3.17 7.02
C CYS A 30 -3.36 -4.08 5.91
N SER A 31 -2.65 -3.50 4.94
CA SER A 31 -2.06 -4.25 3.82
C SER A 31 -0.89 -5.15 4.24
N GLU A 32 -0.13 -4.76 5.27
CA GLU A 32 1.01 -5.54 5.76
C GLU A 32 0.62 -6.64 6.76
N LEU A 33 -0.62 -6.64 7.28
CA LEU A 33 -1.05 -7.66 8.25
C LEU A 33 -0.88 -9.08 7.70
N TYR A 34 -1.33 -9.33 6.47
CA TYR A 34 -1.24 -10.65 5.87
C TYR A 34 0.20 -11.17 5.84
N ASP A 35 1.14 -10.33 5.41
CA ASP A 35 2.54 -10.73 5.25
C ASP A 35 3.31 -10.85 6.59
N LYS A 36 2.92 -10.08 7.61
CA LYS A 36 3.66 -9.98 8.88
C LYS A 36 3.15 -10.87 10.00
N ILE A 37 1.97 -11.47 9.85
CA ILE A 37 1.39 -12.38 10.84
C ILE A 37 1.02 -13.74 10.25
N GLN A 38 1.63 -14.08 9.11
CA GLN A 38 1.31 -15.27 8.34
C GLN A 38 1.44 -16.55 9.14
N SER A 39 2.50 -16.70 9.91
CA SER A 39 2.72 -17.88 10.74
C SER A 39 1.60 -18.13 11.75
N LEU A 40 0.97 -17.07 12.27
CA LEU A 40 -0.10 -17.18 13.27
C LEU A 40 -1.40 -17.72 12.67
N PHE A 41 -1.85 -17.14 11.56
CA PHE A 41 -3.07 -17.63 10.93
C PHE A 41 -2.86 -18.97 10.22
N LEU A 42 -1.63 -19.27 9.73
CA LEU A 42 -1.29 -20.59 9.25
C LEU A 42 -1.48 -21.66 10.34
N MET A 43 -0.96 -21.40 11.52
CA MET A 43 -1.09 -22.32 12.65
C MET A 43 -2.56 -22.53 13.03
N ASP A 44 -3.34 -21.47 13.13
CA ASP A 44 -4.71 -21.54 13.62
C ASP A 44 -5.74 -22.02 12.58
N LEU A 45 -5.56 -21.69 11.30
CA LEU A 45 -6.55 -21.98 10.26
C LEU A 45 -6.22 -23.23 9.43
N ILE A 46 -4.96 -23.67 9.41
CA ILE A 46 -4.51 -24.79 8.56
C ILE A 46 -3.80 -25.86 9.35
N MET A 47 -2.70 -25.52 10.05
CA MET A 47 -1.86 -26.54 10.69
C MET A 47 -2.63 -27.31 11.77
N ASN A 48 -3.23 -26.62 12.73
CA ASN A 48 -3.95 -27.26 13.82
C ASN A 48 -5.20 -28.03 13.33
N PRO A 49 -6.09 -27.45 12.47
CA PRO A 49 -7.27 -28.13 12.01
C PRO A 49 -7.00 -29.31 11.10
N LEU A 50 -5.92 -29.28 10.30
CA LEU A 50 -5.59 -30.31 9.31
C LEU A 50 -4.41 -31.20 9.75
N ASN A 51 -3.84 -30.96 10.93
CA ASN A 51 -2.66 -31.65 11.45
C ASN A 51 -1.48 -31.67 10.45
N MET A 52 -1.24 -30.53 9.80
CA MET A 52 -0.21 -30.37 8.78
C MET A 52 1.07 -29.77 9.35
N SER A 53 2.20 -30.06 8.70
CA SER A 53 3.47 -29.38 8.98
C SER A 53 3.43 -27.92 8.52
N LEU A 54 4.34 -27.07 9.03
CA LEU A 54 4.44 -25.67 8.57
C LEU A 54 4.84 -25.60 7.08
N GLU A 55 5.65 -26.53 6.61
CA GLU A 55 6.09 -26.62 5.21
C GLU A 55 4.91 -26.92 4.29
N ASP A 56 4.14 -27.96 4.58
CA ASP A 56 2.95 -28.36 3.80
C ASP A 56 1.88 -27.28 3.84
N ALA A 57 1.65 -26.67 5.01
CA ALA A 57 0.71 -25.57 5.17
C ALA A 57 1.11 -24.34 4.34
N THR A 58 2.42 -24.03 4.27
CA THR A 58 2.94 -22.92 3.45
C THR A 58 2.78 -23.18 1.96
N VAL A 59 3.00 -24.41 1.50
CA VAL A 59 2.77 -24.80 0.11
C VAL A 59 1.29 -24.73 -0.24
N MET A 60 0.43 -25.23 0.64
CA MET A 60 -1.02 -25.19 0.46
C MET A 60 -1.54 -23.75 0.36
N ILE A 61 -1.07 -22.86 1.24
CA ILE A 61 -1.51 -21.46 1.27
C ILE A 61 -1.19 -20.76 -0.05
N ASN A 62 0.01 -20.95 -0.57
CA ASN A 62 0.45 -20.30 -1.80
C ASN A 62 -0.33 -20.83 -3.01
N SER A 63 -0.59 -22.13 -3.07
CA SER A 63 -1.36 -22.73 -4.16
C SER A 63 -2.81 -22.25 -4.18
N VAL A 64 -3.46 -22.17 -3.03
CA VAL A 64 -4.86 -21.75 -2.90
C VAL A 64 -5.01 -20.23 -2.98
N ALA A 65 -4.01 -19.45 -2.58
CA ALA A 65 -4.09 -17.99 -2.60
C ALA A 65 -3.99 -17.37 -4.00
N ILE A 66 -3.31 -18.03 -4.95
CA ILE A 66 -3.11 -17.51 -6.32
C ILE A 66 -4.39 -16.99 -6.98
N PRO A 67 -5.51 -17.76 -7.05
CA PRO A 67 -6.73 -17.27 -7.67
C PRO A 67 -7.34 -16.05 -6.95
N PHE A 68 -7.15 -15.94 -5.64
CA PHE A 68 -7.62 -14.81 -4.87
C PHE A 68 -6.82 -13.53 -5.12
N TYR A 69 -5.53 -13.64 -5.43
CA TYR A 69 -4.73 -12.50 -5.88
C TYR A 69 -5.17 -11.98 -7.25
N ALA A 70 -5.71 -12.83 -8.12
CA ALA A 70 -6.28 -12.39 -9.39
C ALA A 70 -7.43 -11.38 -9.20
N ILE A 71 -8.12 -11.38 -8.06
CA ILE A 71 -9.15 -10.39 -7.72
C ILE A 71 -8.56 -8.97 -7.66
N SER A 72 -7.30 -8.82 -7.26
CA SER A 72 -6.62 -7.51 -7.23
C SER A 72 -6.48 -6.87 -8.62
N LEU A 73 -6.56 -7.67 -9.70
CA LEU A 73 -6.56 -7.17 -11.08
C LEU A 73 -7.80 -6.30 -11.40
N ILE A 74 -8.84 -6.35 -10.58
CA ILE A 74 -10.02 -5.48 -10.70
C ILE A 74 -9.73 -4.07 -10.14
N SER A 75 -8.68 -3.91 -9.34
CA SER A 75 -8.34 -2.61 -8.71
C SER A 75 -8.27 -1.41 -9.66
N PRO A 76 -7.82 -1.52 -10.94
CA PRO A 76 -7.83 -0.41 -11.88
C PRO A 76 -9.22 0.19 -12.14
N VAL A 77 -10.30 -0.62 -11.97
CA VAL A 77 -11.68 -0.13 -12.11
C VAL A 77 -11.97 0.94 -11.06
N PHE A 78 -11.51 0.76 -9.82
CA PHE A 78 -11.67 1.74 -8.76
C PHE A 78 -10.91 3.05 -9.05
N ARG A 79 -9.77 2.98 -9.75
CA ARG A 79 -9.04 4.17 -10.21
C ARG A 79 -9.88 4.97 -11.21
N GLY A 80 -10.50 4.30 -12.16
CA GLY A 80 -11.39 4.95 -13.15
C GLY A 80 -12.62 5.60 -12.52
N MET A 81 -13.10 5.09 -11.38
CA MET A 81 -14.23 5.69 -10.65
C MET A 81 -13.93 7.10 -10.11
N VAL A 82 -12.66 7.48 -9.96
CA VAL A 82 -12.26 8.81 -9.48
C VAL A 82 -12.78 9.91 -10.38
N ASP A 83 -12.80 9.69 -11.69
CA ASP A 83 -13.24 10.69 -12.67
C ASP A 83 -14.77 10.93 -12.58
N TYR A 84 -15.53 9.94 -12.16
CA TYR A 84 -16.99 10.02 -12.05
C TYR A 84 -17.48 10.43 -10.65
N LEU A 85 -16.90 9.85 -9.61
CA LEU A 85 -17.37 10.03 -8.23
C LEU A 85 -16.58 11.10 -7.47
N GLY A 86 -15.39 11.46 -7.97
CA GLY A 86 -14.46 12.36 -7.30
C GLY A 86 -13.54 11.63 -6.31
N LYS A 87 -12.39 12.24 -6.04
CA LYS A 87 -11.27 11.65 -5.27
C LYS A 87 -11.67 11.26 -3.85
N LYS A 88 -12.35 12.17 -3.13
CA LYS A 88 -12.73 11.95 -1.73
C LYS A 88 -13.72 10.79 -1.58
N LYS A 89 -14.73 10.73 -2.45
CA LYS A 89 -15.73 9.64 -2.39
C LYS A 89 -15.10 8.29 -2.65
N VAL A 90 -14.25 8.19 -3.68
CA VAL A 90 -13.57 6.93 -4.01
C VAL A 90 -12.62 6.52 -2.89
N LEU A 91 -11.91 7.46 -2.27
CA LEU A 91 -11.07 7.17 -1.11
C LEU A 91 -11.87 6.65 0.08
N LEU A 92 -13.03 7.25 0.38
CA LEU A 92 -13.93 6.76 1.43
C LEU A 92 -14.49 5.37 1.11
N ILE A 93 -14.89 5.11 -0.15
CA ILE A 93 -15.35 3.78 -0.58
C ILE A 93 -14.22 2.75 -0.37
N ASN A 94 -12.99 3.08 -0.74
CA ASN A 94 -11.86 2.19 -0.51
C ASN A 94 -11.64 1.89 0.97
N LEU A 95 -11.66 2.91 1.83
CA LEU A 95 -11.52 2.71 3.27
C LEU A 95 -12.69 1.89 3.85
N LEU A 96 -13.91 2.11 3.36
CA LEU A 96 -15.07 1.32 3.76
C LEU A 96 -15.00 -0.13 3.29
N LEU A 97 -14.33 -0.43 2.17
CA LEU A 97 -14.09 -1.80 1.70
C LEU A 97 -13.09 -2.56 2.58
N TYR A 98 -12.17 -1.88 3.26
CA TYR A 98 -11.30 -2.53 4.24
C TYR A 98 -12.07 -3.14 5.40
N ILE A 99 -13.09 -2.46 5.90
CA ILE A 99 -13.82 -2.88 7.11
C ILE A 99 -14.43 -4.28 6.97
N PRO A 100 -15.23 -4.61 5.93
CA PRO A 100 -15.74 -5.98 5.77
C PRO A 100 -14.62 -6.99 5.52
N GLY A 101 -13.54 -6.62 4.81
CA GLY A 101 -12.38 -7.49 4.64
C GLY A 101 -11.71 -7.84 5.96
N LEU A 102 -11.42 -6.84 6.78
CA LEU A 102 -10.83 -7.01 8.11
C LEU A 102 -11.76 -7.77 9.06
N LEU A 103 -13.08 -7.51 9.02
CA LEU A 103 -14.08 -8.25 9.80
C LEU A 103 -14.12 -9.73 9.42
N LEU A 104 -14.10 -10.06 8.14
CA LEU A 104 -14.02 -11.45 7.69
C LEU A 104 -12.75 -12.11 8.21
N CYS A 105 -11.59 -11.46 8.07
CA CYS A 105 -10.33 -11.99 8.58
C CYS A 105 -10.34 -12.16 10.11
N MET A 106 -10.97 -11.24 10.86
CA MET A 106 -11.06 -11.29 12.31
C MET A 106 -11.97 -12.41 12.84
N THR A 107 -13.11 -12.61 12.20
CA THR A 107 -14.17 -13.48 12.73
C THR A 107 -14.15 -14.90 12.20
N THR A 108 -13.58 -15.12 11.01
CA THR A 108 -13.62 -16.44 10.36
C THR A 108 -12.72 -17.46 11.06
N ARG A 109 -13.13 -18.74 10.95
CA ARG A 109 -12.34 -19.92 11.32
C ARG A 109 -12.03 -20.78 10.11
N LYS A 110 -12.39 -20.33 8.89
CA LYS A 110 -12.17 -21.05 7.62
C LYS A 110 -11.20 -20.28 6.75
N TYR A 111 -10.14 -20.95 6.31
CA TYR A 111 -9.08 -20.33 5.51
C TYR A 111 -9.59 -19.66 4.22
N ILE A 112 -10.52 -20.29 3.50
CA ILE A 112 -11.10 -19.72 2.26
C ILE A 112 -11.81 -18.39 2.52
N VAL A 113 -12.59 -18.29 3.61
CA VAL A 113 -13.27 -17.04 3.98
C VAL A 113 -12.26 -15.97 4.40
N PHE A 114 -11.17 -16.37 5.04
CA PHE A 114 -10.05 -15.49 5.35
C PHE A 114 -9.40 -14.92 4.08
N LEU A 115 -9.18 -15.76 3.06
CA LEU A 115 -8.66 -15.30 1.75
C LEU A 115 -9.61 -14.32 1.05
N ILE A 116 -10.92 -14.55 1.12
CA ILE A 116 -11.91 -13.59 0.59
C ILE A 116 -11.78 -12.25 1.31
N GLY A 117 -11.67 -12.26 2.63
CA GLY A 117 -11.45 -11.05 3.42
C GLY A 117 -10.17 -10.31 3.02
N ASN A 118 -9.06 -11.04 2.89
CA ASN A 118 -7.77 -10.46 2.46
C ASN A 118 -7.83 -9.93 1.01
N SER A 119 -8.57 -10.59 0.13
CA SER A 119 -8.77 -10.12 -1.25
C SER A 119 -9.55 -8.80 -1.29
N LEU A 120 -10.55 -8.61 -0.41
CA LEU A 120 -11.26 -7.34 -0.29
C LEU A 120 -10.32 -6.22 0.18
N ILE A 121 -9.39 -6.51 1.10
CA ILE A 121 -8.37 -5.56 1.54
C ILE A 121 -7.46 -5.20 0.35
N SER A 122 -7.04 -6.17 -0.45
CA SER A 122 -6.13 -5.95 -1.59
C SER A 122 -6.76 -5.20 -2.77
N LEU A 123 -8.09 -5.06 -2.82
CA LEU A 123 -8.80 -4.26 -3.83
C LEU A 123 -8.62 -2.74 -3.62
N SER A 124 -8.16 -2.32 -2.45
CA SER A 124 -8.00 -0.89 -2.17
C SER A 124 -6.97 -0.24 -3.11
N THR A 125 -7.33 0.94 -3.58
CA THR A 125 -6.48 1.82 -4.39
C THR A 125 -6.17 3.14 -3.69
N SER A 126 -6.20 3.14 -2.36
CA SER A 126 -6.05 4.37 -1.56
C SER A 126 -4.72 5.09 -1.84
N VAL A 127 -3.64 4.36 -2.05
CA VAL A 127 -2.33 4.90 -2.40
C VAL A 127 -2.36 5.65 -3.73
N ASP A 128 -3.03 5.10 -4.74
CA ASP A 128 -3.14 5.75 -6.06
C ASP A 128 -3.93 7.06 -5.97
N ILE A 129 -5.00 7.06 -5.18
CA ILE A 129 -5.82 8.26 -4.96
C ILE A 129 -5.00 9.33 -4.22
N GLN A 130 -4.16 8.95 -3.27
CA GLN A 130 -3.22 9.85 -2.60
C GLN A 130 -2.27 10.51 -3.61
N TYR A 131 -1.75 9.76 -4.59
CA TYR A 131 -0.91 10.33 -5.65
C TYR A 131 -1.66 11.33 -6.53
N ILE A 132 -2.96 11.13 -6.77
CA ILE A 132 -3.79 12.11 -7.48
C ILE A 132 -3.93 13.39 -6.63
N TYR A 133 -4.10 13.27 -5.30
CA TYR A 133 -4.10 14.45 -4.41
C TYR A 133 -2.78 15.18 -4.46
N ILE A 134 -1.64 14.49 -4.36
CA ILE A 134 -0.31 15.09 -4.47
C ILE A 134 -0.17 15.83 -5.80
N ALA A 135 -0.53 15.20 -6.91
CA ALA A 135 -0.45 15.82 -8.24
C ALA A 135 -1.32 17.07 -8.38
N SER A 136 -2.46 17.12 -7.66
CA SER A 136 -3.43 18.22 -7.76
C SER A 136 -3.10 19.40 -6.85
N PHE A 137 -2.49 19.18 -5.69
CA PHE A 137 -2.34 20.20 -4.64
C PHE A 137 -0.89 20.51 -4.27
N ILE A 138 0.07 19.66 -4.67
CA ILE A 138 1.49 19.84 -4.33
C ILE A 138 2.24 20.32 -5.56
N ASP A 139 3.08 21.34 -5.33
CA ASP A 139 3.98 21.88 -6.35
C ASP A 139 4.86 20.77 -6.96
N GLU A 140 5.02 20.77 -8.27
CA GLU A 140 5.75 19.76 -9.03
C GLU A 140 7.16 19.52 -8.47
N LYS A 141 7.85 20.59 -8.06
CA LYS A 141 9.20 20.54 -7.48
C LYS A 141 9.30 19.83 -6.12
N LYS A 142 8.18 19.52 -5.46
CA LYS A 142 8.13 18.89 -4.15
C LYS A 142 7.39 17.54 -4.16
N ARG A 143 6.87 17.12 -5.30
CA ARG A 143 6.06 15.91 -5.39
C ARG A 143 6.83 14.65 -5.07
N ALA A 144 8.10 14.54 -5.50
CA ALA A 144 8.92 13.37 -5.21
C ALA A 144 9.28 13.30 -3.72
N THR A 145 9.63 14.43 -3.09
CA THR A 145 9.86 14.49 -1.64
C THR A 145 8.61 14.07 -0.86
N VAL A 146 7.42 14.58 -1.21
CA VAL A 146 6.18 14.20 -0.53
C VAL A 146 5.87 12.70 -0.71
N ARG A 147 6.08 12.14 -1.89
CA ARG A 147 5.95 10.69 -2.13
C ARG A 147 6.94 9.89 -1.28
N GLY A 148 8.19 10.36 -1.19
CA GLY A 148 9.20 9.74 -0.33
C GLY A 148 8.80 9.74 1.16
N ILE A 149 8.21 10.84 1.64
CA ILE A 149 7.68 10.94 3.01
C ILE A 149 6.52 9.95 3.22
N LEU A 150 5.58 9.84 2.27
CA LEU A 150 4.49 8.88 2.36
C LEU A 150 5.00 7.44 2.33
N ALA A 151 5.96 7.12 1.48
CA ALA A 151 6.59 5.80 1.46
C ALA A 151 7.35 5.49 2.76
N ALA A 152 7.97 6.49 3.38
CA ALA A 152 8.59 6.36 4.70
C ALA A 152 7.53 6.13 5.80
N ALA A 153 6.39 6.81 5.73
CA ALA A 153 5.25 6.59 6.64
C ALA A 153 4.68 5.17 6.49
N ALA A 154 4.58 4.65 5.26
CA ALA A 154 4.21 3.27 5.00
C ALA A 154 5.19 2.28 5.66
N ALA A 155 6.49 2.51 5.49
CA ALA A 155 7.53 1.67 6.10
C ALA A 155 7.49 1.75 7.64
N LEU A 156 7.21 2.92 8.22
CA LEU A 156 7.04 3.07 9.67
C LEU A 156 5.83 2.27 10.17
N SER A 157 4.73 2.29 9.42
CA SER A 157 3.55 1.49 9.72
C SER A 157 3.86 -0.01 9.64
N ALA A 158 4.55 -0.47 8.60
CA ALA A 158 5.01 -1.85 8.47
C ALA A 158 5.91 -2.27 9.64
N ALA A 159 6.80 -1.38 10.14
CA ALA A 159 7.62 -1.61 11.32
C ALA A 159 6.79 -1.69 12.61
N SER A 160 5.63 -1.04 12.68
CA SER A 160 4.78 -1.07 13.86
C SER A 160 4.08 -2.41 14.06
N VAL A 161 3.79 -3.16 12.98
CA VAL A 161 3.06 -4.44 13.04
C VAL A 161 3.74 -5.47 13.95
N PRO A 162 5.06 -5.76 13.84
CA PRO A 162 5.73 -6.67 14.78
C PRO A 162 5.71 -6.20 16.23
N VAL A 163 5.75 -4.88 16.45
CA VAL A 163 5.68 -4.31 17.81
C VAL A 163 4.31 -4.52 18.42
N ILE A 164 3.26 -4.20 17.65
CA ILE A 164 1.86 -4.42 18.06
C ILE A 164 1.60 -5.91 18.26
N ARG A 165 2.12 -6.76 17.36
CA ARG A 165 2.05 -8.23 17.48
C ARG A 165 2.54 -8.69 18.85
N LYS A 166 3.70 -8.21 19.30
CA LYS A 166 4.28 -8.59 20.60
C LYS A 166 3.36 -8.26 21.79
N VAL A 167 2.60 -7.18 21.70
CA VAL A 167 1.66 -6.74 22.74
C VAL A 167 0.30 -7.43 22.62
N ALA A 168 -0.17 -7.61 21.39
CA ALA A 168 -1.51 -8.12 21.11
C ALA A 168 -1.62 -9.65 21.24
N ILE A 169 -0.51 -10.38 21.05
CA ILE A 169 -0.49 -11.84 21.05
C ILE A 169 -0.15 -12.36 22.43
N THR A 170 -1.01 -13.23 22.96
CA THR A 170 -0.91 -13.83 24.29
C THR A 170 -0.68 -15.33 24.25
N GLY A 171 -0.48 -15.92 23.05
CA GLY A 171 -0.30 -17.34 22.84
C GLY A 171 -1.58 -18.18 22.84
N ARG A 172 -2.74 -17.53 22.76
CA ARG A 172 -4.03 -18.22 22.64
C ARG A 172 -4.40 -18.46 21.17
N PRO A 173 -5.19 -19.49 20.87
CA PRO A 173 -5.73 -19.69 19.53
C PRO A 173 -6.43 -18.43 19.00
N TYR A 174 -6.25 -18.14 17.74
CA TYR A 174 -6.87 -17.02 17.04
C TYR A 174 -6.44 -15.61 17.52
N ASP A 175 -5.32 -15.49 18.18
CA ASP A 175 -4.79 -14.19 18.62
C ASP A 175 -4.51 -13.24 17.43
N TYR A 176 -4.28 -13.76 16.22
CA TYR A 176 -4.19 -12.97 15.01
C TYR A 176 -5.46 -12.11 14.78
N ALA A 177 -6.63 -12.54 15.26
CA ALA A 177 -7.87 -11.81 15.14
C ALA A 177 -7.80 -10.41 15.79
N ARG A 178 -7.03 -10.27 16.87
CA ARG A 178 -6.82 -8.98 17.55
C ARG A 178 -6.10 -7.98 16.65
N MET A 179 -5.14 -8.45 15.86
CA MET A 179 -4.41 -7.60 14.92
C MET A 179 -5.35 -7.02 13.86
N TYR A 180 -6.28 -7.83 13.34
CA TYR A 180 -7.32 -7.38 12.43
C TYR A 180 -8.33 -6.43 13.11
N GLY A 181 -8.66 -6.67 14.37
CA GLY A 181 -9.50 -5.76 15.17
C GLY A 181 -8.87 -4.37 15.33
N ILE A 182 -7.56 -4.30 15.57
CA ILE A 182 -6.81 -3.04 15.60
C ILE A 182 -6.85 -2.37 14.22
N GLY A 183 -6.72 -3.15 13.13
CA GLY A 183 -6.87 -2.65 11.75
C GLY A 183 -8.22 -2.00 11.51
N ILE A 184 -9.31 -2.59 12.00
CA ILE A 184 -10.66 -2.01 11.90
C ILE A 184 -10.72 -0.65 12.62
N ALA A 185 -10.19 -0.57 13.85
CA ALA A 185 -10.18 0.67 14.61
C ALA A 185 -9.38 1.78 13.90
N ILE A 186 -8.20 1.44 13.37
CA ILE A 186 -7.36 2.36 12.61
C ILE A 186 -8.09 2.83 11.34
N THR A 187 -8.68 1.90 10.58
CA THR A 187 -9.40 2.24 9.34
C THR A 187 -10.61 3.13 9.60
N ALA A 188 -11.38 2.84 10.64
CA ALA A 188 -12.51 3.67 11.04
C ALA A 188 -12.06 5.08 11.43
N PHE A 189 -10.99 5.20 12.21
CA PHE A 189 -10.39 6.48 12.59
C PHE A 189 -9.92 7.28 11.36
N VAL A 190 -9.21 6.64 10.43
CA VAL A 190 -8.76 7.25 9.18
C VAL A 190 -9.95 7.70 8.33
N ALA A 191 -11.00 6.88 8.22
CA ALA A 191 -12.20 7.25 7.48
C ALA A 191 -12.88 8.50 8.04
N VAL A 192 -12.95 8.64 9.37
CA VAL A 192 -13.47 9.84 10.04
C VAL A 192 -12.60 11.06 9.72
N ILE A 193 -11.28 10.95 9.80
CA ILE A 193 -10.35 12.04 9.44
C ILE A 193 -10.55 12.46 7.98
N VAL A 194 -10.61 11.51 7.06
CA VAL A 194 -10.85 11.78 5.64
C VAL A 194 -12.19 12.48 5.44
N PHE A 195 -13.23 12.01 6.12
CA PHE A 195 -14.57 12.59 6.01
C PHE A 195 -14.61 14.05 6.48
N ILE A 196 -13.95 14.37 7.58
CA ILE A 196 -14.00 15.71 8.20
C ILE A 196 -13.04 16.67 7.48
N PHE A 197 -11.80 16.29 7.30
CA PHE A 197 -10.72 17.23 6.97
C PHE A 197 -10.36 17.27 5.49
N LEU A 198 -10.62 16.22 4.72
CA LEU A 198 -10.27 16.24 3.31
C LEU A 198 -11.29 17.06 2.53
N PRO A 199 -10.85 18.00 1.66
CA PRO A 199 -11.78 18.83 0.90
C PRO A 199 -12.62 17.98 -0.07
N TRP A 200 -13.89 18.31 -0.21
CA TRP A 200 -14.75 17.73 -1.24
C TRP A 200 -14.33 18.25 -2.62
N ASP A 201 -14.33 17.36 -3.58
CA ASP A 201 -14.07 17.76 -4.97
C ASP A 201 -15.16 18.73 -5.41
N LYS A 202 -14.75 19.89 -5.90
CA LYS A 202 -15.67 20.75 -6.65
C LYS A 202 -16.13 19.96 -7.86
N LYS A 203 -17.44 19.85 -8.09
CA LYS A 203 -17.98 19.23 -9.32
C LYS A 203 -17.23 19.81 -10.50
N GLN A 204 -16.44 19.02 -11.17
CA GLN A 204 -15.94 19.40 -12.48
C GLN A 204 -17.15 19.44 -13.40
N THR A 205 -17.58 20.66 -13.71
CA THR A 205 -18.78 20.94 -14.53
C THR A 205 -18.59 20.56 -15.99
N THR A 206 -17.41 20.14 -16.36
CA THR A 206 -17.14 19.57 -17.70
C THR A 206 -15.93 18.64 -17.57
N PRO A 207 -15.98 17.38 -18.06
CA PRO A 207 -14.75 16.67 -18.30
C PRO A 207 -13.94 17.56 -19.25
N GLU A 208 -12.83 18.13 -18.77
CA GLU A 208 -11.84 18.67 -19.70
C GLU A 208 -11.69 17.60 -20.77
N LYS A 209 -12.06 17.96 -22.01
CA LYS A 209 -11.80 17.12 -23.17
C LYS A 209 -10.38 16.68 -23.01
N ILE A 210 -10.18 15.38 -22.73
CA ILE A 210 -8.87 14.78 -22.72
C ILE A 210 -8.30 15.21 -24.07
N THR A 211 -7.45 16.22 -24.02
CA THR A 211 -6.73 16.69 -25.19
C THR A 211 -6.06 15.44 -25.69
N GLN A 212 -6.52 14.95 -26.83
CA GLN A 212 -6.11 13.69 -27.41
C GLN A 212 -4.60 13.62 -27.26
N LEU A 213 -4.13 12.71 -26.40
CA LEU A 213 -2.71 12.44 -26.30
C LEU A 213 -2.23 12.29 -27.74
N PRO A 214 -1.23 13.07 -28.19
CA PRO A 214 -0.76 12.99 -29.54
C PRO A 214 -0.51 11.52 -29.85
N THR A 215 -1.17 10.99 -30.87
CA THR A 215 -0.99 9.64 -31.37
C THR A 215 0.47 9.50 -31.80
N CYS A 216 1.30 9.22 -30.81
CA CYS A 216 2.72 9.03 -31.00
C CYS A 216 2.92 7.63 -31.59
N GLY A 217 3.48 7.60 -32.80
CA GLY A 217 3.59 6.41 -33.62
C GLY A 217 4.20 5.19 -32.92
N ASN A 218 4.10 4.04 -33.55
CA ASN A 218 4.39 2.66 -33.09
C ASN A 218 5.64 2.44 -32.21
N LYS A 219 6.66 3.30 -32.28
CA LYS A 219 7.88 3.19 -31.44
C LYS A 219 7.63 3.42 -29.95
N ARG A 220 6.59 4.19 -29.58
CA ARG A 220 6.26 4.47 -28.17
C ARG A 220 5.59 3.28 -27.49
N ASN A 221 4.89 2.44 -28.25
CA ASN A 221 4.25 1.25 -27.73
C ASN A 221 5.25 0.19 -27.27
N SER A 222 6.38 0.05 -27.95
CA SER A 222 7.43 -0.92 -27.57
C SER A 222 8.06 -0.55 -26.22
N ALA A 223 8.38 0.72 -25.98
CA ALA A 223 8.95 1.16 -24.71
C ALA A 223 7.98 0.93 -23.53
N LEU A 224 6.68 1.13 -23.74
CA LEU A 224 5.65 0.84 -22.74
C LEU A 224 5.56 -0.67 -22.45
N ILE A 225 5.63 -1.52 -23.48
CA ILE A 225 5.61 -2.97 -23.30
C ILE A 225 6.83 -3.43 -22.48
N TYR A 226 8.04 -2.95 -22.81
CA TYR A 226 9.24 -3.26 -22.01
C TYR A 226 9.11 -2.78 -20.56
N LEU A 227 8.57 -1.58 -20.35
CA LEU A 227 8.33 -1.07 -19.00
C LEU A 227 7.36 -1.97 -18.23
N TYR A 228 6.27 -2.42 -18.85
CA TYR A 228 5.31 -3.35 -18.22
C TYR A 228 5.96 -4.69 -17.90
N ILE A 229 6.79 -5.24 -18.79
CA ILE A 229 7.52 -6.50 -18.55
C ILE A 229 8.46 -6.34 -17.36
N VAL A 230 9.22 -5.24 -17.28
CA VAL A 230 10.13 -4.97 -16.15
C VAL A 230 9.36 -4.82 -14.83
N ILE A 231 8.27 -4.05 -14.84
CA ILE A 231 7.42 -3.86 -13.64
C ILE A 231 6.80 -5.21 -13.22
N PHE A 232 6.32 -6.00 -14.16
CA PHE A 232 5.77 -7.33 -13.89
C PHE A 232 6.82 -8.28 -13.31
N ALA A 233 8.00 -8.36 -13.93
CA ALA A 233 9.10 -9.21 -13.46
C ALA A 233 9.57 -8.79 -12.06
N TRP A 234 9.70 -7.48 -11.81
CA TRP A 234 10.02 -6.95 -10.49
C TRP A 234 8.93 -7.27 -9.46
N GLY A 235 7.66 -7.04 -9.80
CA GLY A 235 6.52 -7.35 -8.95
C GLY A 235 6.41 -8.83 -8.61
N ALA A 236 6.58 -9.72 -9.61
CA ALA A 236 6.55 -11.16 -9.42
C ALA A 236 7.71 -11.64 -8.52
N GLY A 237 8.93 -11.13 -8.76
CA GLY A 237 10.10 -11.48 -7.96
C GLY A 237 9.98 -11.02 -6.49
N THR A 238 9.57 -9.78 -6.27
CA THR A 238 9.42 -9.23 -4.91
C THR A 238 8.26 -9.88 -4.15
N SER A 239 7.15 -10.16 -4.83
CA SER A 239 5.99 -10.84 -4.22
C SER A 239 6.35 -12.27 -3.82
N GLY A 240 7.03 -13.03 -4.69
CA GLY A 240 7.45 -14.38 -4.37
C GLY A 240 8.32 -14.44 -3.10
N ILE A 241 9.25 -13.50 -2.93
CA ILE A 241 10.07 -13.42 -1.72
C ILE A 241 9.22 -13.06 -0.48
N LYS A 242 8.29 -12.12 -0.61
CA LYS A 242 7.42 -11.71 0.49
C LYS A 242 6.60 -12.86 1.07
N PHE A 243 6.03 -13.72 0.21
CA PHE A 243 5.19 -14.84 0.63
C PHE A 243 5.91 -15.89 1.49
N TYR A 244 7.21 -16.04 1.28
CA TYR A 244 8.00 -17.04 2.03
C TYR A 244 8.78 -16.42 3.17
N ASN A 245 8.83 -15.10 3.28
CA ASN A 245 9.76 -14.43 4.19
C ASN A 245 9.50 -14.79 5.66
N GLU A 246 8.28 -14.62 6.17
CA GLU A 246 7.96 -14.91 7.57
C GLU A 246 7.98 -16.43 7.87
N PRO A 247 7.31 -17.30 7.10
CA PRO A 247 7.38 -18.74 7.32
C PRO A 247 8.80 -19.29 7.22
N MET A 248 9.60 -18.85 6.25
CA MET A 248 10.98 -19.32 6.09
C MET A 248 11.87 -18.90 7.27
N ILE A 249 11.73 -17.67 7.75
CA ILE A 249 12.44 -17.19 8.94
C ILE A 249 12.02 -18.00 10.16
N THR A 250 10.72 -18.27 10.32
CA THR A 250 10.18 -19.08 11.42
C THR A 250 10.74 -20.51 11.40
N MET A 251 10.76 -21.14 10.23
CA MET A 251 11.35 -22.50 10.07
C MET A 251 12.83 -22.53 10.42
N ARG A 252 13.59 -21.52 9.99
CA ARG A 252 15.05 -21.47 10.15
C ARG A 252 15.49 -21.20 11.59
N PHE A 253 14.84 -20.24 12.23
CA PHE A 253 15.31 -19.74 13.53
C PHE A 253 14.50 -20.23 14.71
N LYS A 254 13.29 -20.74 14.51
CA LYS A 254 12.40 -21.31 15.55
C LYS A 254 12.18 -20.40 16.77
N THR A 255 12.44 -19.09 16.65
CA THR A 255 12.30 -18.12 17.73
C THR A 255 11.64 -16.85 17.26
N ASP A 256 10.53 -16.46 17.90
CA ASP A 256 9.82 -15.21 17.61
C ASP A 256 10.67 -13.95 17.80
N TYR A 257 11.70 -14.02 18.65
CA TYR A 257 12.57 -12.91 18.94
C TYR A 257 13.37 -12.44 17.71
N ILE A 258 13.97 -13.36 16.97
CA ILE A 258 14.75 -13.07 15.77
C ILE A 258 13.84 -12.57 14.64
N ILE A 259 12.68 -13.24 14.48
CA ILE A 259 11.68 -12.87 13.46
C ILE A 259 11.24 -11.42 13.66
N ASN A 260 10.81 -11.09 14.87
CA ASN A 260 10.34 -9.73 15.19
C ASN A 260 11.42 -8.67 14.97
N ARG A 261 12.71 -8.98 15.23
CA ARG A 261 13.82 -8.05 14.96
C ARG A 261 14.04 -7.83 13.47
N ILE A 262 14.08 -8.90 12.67
CA ILE A 262 14.29 -8.78 11.22
C ILE A 262 13.14 -8.00 10.58
N LEU A 263 11.89 -8.35 10.92
CA LEU A 263 10.70 -7.68 10.41
C LEU A 263 10.58 -6.21 10.85
N PHE A 264 11.24 -5.84 11.95
CA PHE A 264 11.32 -4.45 12.41
C PHE A 264 12.45 -3.64 11.74
N ILE A 265 13.63 -4.22 11.60
CA ILE A 265 14.82 -3.51 11.07
C ILE A 265 14.67 -3.22 9.58
N GLN A 266 14.14 -4.15 8.80
CA GLN A 266 13.98 -3.98 7.35
C GLN A 266 13.18 -2.71 6.98
N PRO A 267 12.01 -2.42 7.56
CA PRO A 267 11.28 -1.18 7.29
C PRO A 267 12.04 0.08 7.72
N LEU A 268 12.82 0.03 8.80
CA LEU A 268 13.60 1.20 9.25
C LEU A 268 14.65 1.63 8.20
N ILE A 269 15.34 0.67 7.59
CA ILE A 269 16.26 0.94 6.48
C ILE A 269 15.49 1.55 5.30
N THR A 270 14.30 1.00 5.00
CA THR A 270 13.43 1.48 3.92
C THR A 270 13.00 2.93 4.12
N ILE A 271 12.76 3.38 5.36
CA ILE A 271 12.45 4.79 5.67
C ILE A 271 13.54 5.73 5.17
N ILE A 272 14.80 5.43 5.50
CA ILE A 272 15.95 6.26 5.12
C ILE A 272 16.06 6.32 3.59
N ILE A 273 15.96 5.18 2.93
CA ILE A 273 16.06 5.09 1.47
C ILE A 273 14.94 5.88 0.79
N ASN A 274 13.70 5.76 1.27
CA ASN A 274 12.56 6.44 0.67
C ASN A 274 12.64 7.96 0.80
N ILE A 275 13.07 8.48 1.94
CA ILE A 275 13.26 9.92 2.14
C ILE A 275 14.39 10.42 1.24
N ALA A 276 15.53 9.75 1.25
CA ALA A 276 16.68 10.13 0.43
C ALA A 276 16.35 10.13 -1.07
N SER A 277 15.69 9.08 -1.56
CA SER A 277 15.28 8.99 -2.98
C SER A 277 14.24 10.05 -3.36
N GLY A 278 13.32 10.40 -2.46
CA GLY A 278 12.36 11.48 -2.69
C GLY A 278 13.05 12.84 -2.84
N ILE A 279 13.99 13.18 -1.94
CA ILE A 279 14.77 14.43 -2.03
C ILE A 279 15.64 14.46 -3.29
N MET A 280 16.30 13.35 -3.60
CA MET A 280 17.10 13.25 -4.82
C MET A 280 16.22 13.41 -6.06
N GLY A 281 15.03 12.78 -6.09
CA GLY A 281 14.09 12.89 -7.20
C GLY A 281 13.69 14.34 -7.49
N ASP A 282 13.37 15.14 -6.49
CA ASP A 282 13.03 16.56 -6.69
C ASP A 282 14.23 17.40 -7.16
N ARG A 283 15.44 17.10 -6.72
CA ARG A 283 16.67 17.78 -7.19
C ARG A 283 16.95 17.49 -8.66
N TYR A 284 16.77 16.23 -9.10
CA TYR A 284 17.02 15.84 -10.48
C TYR A 284 15.90 16.22 -11.45
N GLN A 285 14.65 16.33 -10.99
CA GLN A 285 13.55 16.84 -11.81
C GLN A 285 13.69 18.32 -12.17
N GLY A 286 14.46 19.10 -11.37
CA GLY A 286 14.77 20.49 -11.68
C GLY A 286 15.67 20.68 -12.90
N GLU A 287 16.43 19.68 -13.27
CA GLU A 287 17.28 19.66 -14.46
C GLU A 287 16.61 18.83 -15.54
N LYS A 288 16.02 19.49 -16.55
CA LYS A 288 15.34 18.85 -17.71
C LYS A 288 16.20 17.85 -18.51
N GLN A 289 17.43 17.62 -18.13
CA GLN A 289 18.39 16.73 -18.77
C GLN A 289 18.43 15.29 -18.21
N SER A 290 17.85 15.00 -17.05
CA SER A 290 18.18 13.77 -16.34
C SER A 290 17.46 12.51 -16.83
N VAL A 291 16.30 12.60 -17.45
CA VAL A 291 15.65 11.42 -18.04
C VAL A 291 16.40 10.90 -19.28
N GLN A 292 17.09 11.81 -19.99
CA GLN A 292 17.92 11.43 -21.15
C GLN A 292 19.27 10.81 -20.73
N MET A 293 19.77 11.09 -19.54
CA MET A 293 21.09 10.63 -19.08
C MET A 293 21.07 9.18 -18.58
N TRP A 294 19.91 8.67 -18.13
CA TRP A 294 19.75 7.29 -17.66
C TRP A 294 19.26 6.31 -18.71
N LEU A 295 18.85 6.81 -19.88
CA LEU A 295 18.57 5.94 -21.02
C LEU A 295 19.90 5.56 -21.69
N PRO A 296 20.22 4.25 -21.84
CA PRO A 296 21.38 3.82 -22.59
C PRO A 296 21.38 4.45 -23.99
N PRO A 297 22.55 4.72 -24.61
CA PRO A 297 22.65 5.36 -25.95
C PRO A 297 21.83 4.67 -27.04
N LEU A 298 21.43 3.41 -26.82
CA LEU A 298 20.55 2.62 -27.69
C LEU A 298 19.09 3.11 -27.76
N PHE A 299 18.68 4.03 -26.90
CA PHE A 299 17.31 4.56 -26.84
C PHE A 299 17.23 6.07 -27.17
N ARG A 300 18.34 6.68 -27.60
CA ARG A 300 18.38 7.99 -28.25
C ARG A 300 18.11 7.82 -29.74
#